data_89ab492f44f070bc2ba16e0cc879d5e2
#
_entry.id   89ab492f44f070bc2ba16e0cc879d5e2
#
_cell.length_a   1.000
_cell.length_b   1.000
_cell.length_c   1.000
_cell.angle_alpha   90.00
_cell.angle_beta   90.00
_cell.angle_gamma   90.00
#
_symmetry.space_group_name_H-M   'P 1'
#
loop_
_entity.id
_entity.type
_entity.pdbx_description
1 polymer ?
#
loop_
_entity_poly.entity_id
_entity_poly.type
_entity_poly.pdbx_seq_one_letter_code
_entity_poly.pdbx_strand_id
1 'polypeptide(L)'
;MPTVKSLNQAMTYIRNVINTSLRTEVLDAVRKEEAKQVQSVVYDSYQPTVYERRYDMGNDANIVGMVNGTVLQVENITPPNSEGNPPPTTDKDLAKVVETGVGYDYFSPGARPFTQATMDALSASGAHVDALKNGLVKAGIRVK
;
A
#
# COMPACT_ATOMS: atom_id res chain seq x y z
N MET A 1 -28.63 8.73 4.24
CA MET A 1 -28.53 7.50 5.06
C MET A 1 -29.80 6.71 4.92
N PRO A 2 -29.75 5.44 4.59
CA PRO A 2 -30.95 4.61 4.49
C PRO A 2 -31.63 4.46 5.84
N THR A 3 -32.94 4.30 5.82
CA THR A 3 -33.74 4.02 7.03
C THR A 3 -33.53 2.58 7.43
N VAL A 4 -33.07 2.34 8.65
CA VAL A 4 -32.87 0.99 9.21
C VAL A 4 -33.99 0.68 10.20
N LYS A 5 -34.55 -0.53 10.11
CA LYS A 5 -35.66 -1.00 10.94
C LYS A 5 -35.26 -1.94 12.06
N SER A 6 -33.98 -2.37 12.08
CA SER A 6 -33.46 -3.28 13.10
C SER A 6 -31.96 -3.04 13.34
N LEU A 7 -31.48 -3.49 14.50
CA LEU A 7 -30.06 -3.45 14.85
C LEU A 7 -29.20 -4.22 13.83
N ASN A 8 -29.67 -5.37 13.34
CA ASN A 8 -28.92 -6.16 12.34
C ASN A 8 -28.80 -5.40 11.02
N GLN A 9 -29.83 -4.69 10.58
CA GLN A 9 -29.76 -3.85 9.38
C GLN A 9 -28.77 -2.69 9.57
N ALA A 10 -28.77 -2.06 10.74
CA ALA A 10 -27.83 -1.00 11.08
C ALA A 10 -26.38 -1.50 11.07
N MET A 11 -26.12 -2.64 11.69
CA MET A 11 -24.79 -3.24 11.71
C MET A 11 -24.31 -3.64 10.31
N THR A 12 -25.18 -4.23 9.49
CA THR A 12 -24.86 -4.58 8.08
C THR A 12 -24.52 -3.33 7.28
N TYR A 13 -25.31 -2.28 7.43
CA TYR A 13 -25.03 -1.00 6.75
C TYR A 13 -23.67 -0.42 7.15
N ILE A 14 -23.38 -0.35 8.44
CA ILE A 14 -22.10 0.17 8.95
C ILE A 14 -20.92 -0.67 8.42
N ARG A 15 -21.01 -1.98 8.45
CA ARG A 15 -19.97 -2.87 7.90
C ARG A 15 -19.74 -2.61 6.40
N ASN A 16 -20.80 -2.45 5.64
CA ASN A 16 -20.68 -2.17 4.20
C ASN A 16 -20.01 -0.83 3.96
N VAL A 17 -20.32 0.19 4.74
CA VAL A 17 -19.69 1.51 4.66
C VAL A 17 -18.19 1.42 5.03
N ILE A 18 -17.87 0.70 6.11
CA ILE A 18 -16.47 0.46 6.51
C ILE A 18 -15.71 -0.22 5.36
N ASN A 19 -16.25 -1.30 4.81
CA ASN A 19 -15.60 -2.05 3.74
C ASN A 19 -15.40 -1.20 2.47
N THR A 20 -16.38 -0.40 2.12
CA THR A 20 -16.25 0.54 1.00
C THR A 20 -15.15 1.57 1.28
N SER A 21 -15.15 2.16 2.47
CA SER A 21 -14.14 3.15 2.87
C SER A 21 -12.72 2.57 2.92
N LEU A 22 -12.58 1.31 3.34
CA LEU A 22 -11.30 0.60 3.32
C LEU A 22 -10.76 0.45 1.88
N ARG A 23 -11.64 0.14 0.93
CA ARG A 23 -11.26 -0.04 -0.49
C ARG A 23 -11.00 1.26 -1.23
N THR A 24 -11.49 2.37 -0.74
CA THR A 24 -11.41 3.69 -1.37
C THR A 24 -10.51 4.63 -0.57
N GLU A 25 -11.04 5.35 0.39
CA GLU A 25 -10.31 6.40 1.12
C GLU A 25 -9.08 5.88 1.85
N VAL A 26 -9.21 4.73 2.54
CA VAL A 26 -8.08 4.16 3.31
C VAL A 26 -7.00 3.62 2.38
N LEU A 27 -7.38 2.87 1.35
CA LEU A 27 -6.42 2.36 0.37
C LEU A 27 -5.68 3.49 -0.34
N ASP A 28 -6.38 4.56 -0.71
CA ASP A 28 -5.74 5.73 -1.33
C ASP A 28 -4.76 6.42 -0.39
N ALA A 29 -5.08 6.53 0.89
CA ALA A 29 -4.16 7.09 1.89
C ALA A 29 -2.90 6.22 2.06
N VAL A 30 -3.05 4.90 2.08
CA VAL A 30 -1.93 3.96 2.15
C VAL A 30 -1.07 4.03 0.90
N ARG A 31 -1.68 4.05 -0.29
CA ARG A 31 -0.96 4.17 -1.58
C ARG A 31 -0.12 5.45 -1.65
N LYS A 32 -0.67 6.57 -1.24
CA LYS A 32 0.05 7.85 -1.21
C LYS A 32 1.26 7.80 -0.29
N GLU A 33 1.11 7.25 0.90
CA GLU A 33 2.22 7.13 1.83
C GLU A 33 3.26 6.13 1.34
N GLU A 34 2.85 4.97 0.84
CA GLU A 34 3.79 3.99 0.30
C GLU A 34 4.57 4.53 -0.91
N ALA A 35 3.92 5.21 -1.84
CA ALA A 35 4.58 5.85 -2.97
C ALA A 35 5.63 6.87 -2.50
N LYS A 36 5.34 7.64 -1.46
CA LYS A 36 6.28 8.59 -0.86
C LYS A 36 7.47 7.87 -0.21
N GLN A 37 7.23 6.77 0.51
CA GLN A 37 8.29 5.99 1.14
C GLN A 37 9.13 5.23 0.10
N VAL A 38 8.52 4.72 -0.97
CA VAL A 38 9.27 4.16 -2.11
C VAL A 38 10.22 5.20 -2.70
N GLN A 39 9.76 6.43 -2.91
CA GLN A 39 10.62 7.49 -3.40
C GLN A 39 11.80 7.74 -2.46
N SER A 40 11.55 7.97 -1.17
CA SER A 40 12.59 8.37 -0.22
C SER A 40 13.48 7.22 0.22
N VAL A 41 12.93 6.04 0.48
CA VAL A 41 13.66 4.89 1.03
C VAL A 41 14.30 4.02 -0.06
N VAL A 42 13.63 3.88 -1.21
CA VAL A 42 14.10 3.01 -2.29
C VAL A 42 14.87 3.81 -3.34
N TYR A 43 14.25 4.80 -3.92
CA TYR A 43 14.83 5.50 -5.08
C TYR A 43 15.90 6.50 -4.70
N ASP A 44 15.67 7.31 -3.69
CA ASP A 44 16.65 8.33 -3.28
C ASP A 44 17.86 7.74 -2.56
N SER A 45 17.74 6.55 -1.97
CA SER A 45 18.82 5.90 -1.22
C SER A 45 19.87 5.19 -2.09
N TYR A 46 19.53 4.89 -3.35
CA TYR A 46 20.39 4.15 -4.23
C TYR A 46 20.17 4.51 -5.70
N GLN A 47 21.23 4.81 -6.43
CA GLN A 47 21.20 5.04 -7.88
C GLN A 47 21.89 3.88 -8.60
N PRO A 48 21.17 3.11 -9.44
CA PRO A 48 21.77 2.05 -10.21
C PRO A 48 22.70 2.61 -11.30
N THR A 49 23.82 1.95 -11.53
CA THR A 49 24.80 2.32 -12.57
C THR A 49 24.85 1.35 -13.74
N VAL A 50 24.23 0.18 -13.61
CA VAL A 50 24.28 -0.92 -14.59
C VAL A 50 23.00 -1.05 -15.39
N TYR A 51 21.88 -0.59 -14.85
CA TYR A 51 20.56 -0.66 -15.48
C TYR A 51 19.78 0.63 -15.29
N GLU A 52 18.80 0.86 -16.14
CA GLU A 52 17.87 1.96 -16.03
C GLU A 52 16.68 1.55 -15.14
N ARG A 53 16.31 2.43 -14.21
CA ARG A 53 15.21 2.19 -13.26
C ARG A 53 13.87 2.55 -13.89
N ARG A 54 12.86 1.67 -13.71
CA ARG A 54 11.51 1.89 -14.23
C ARG A 54 10.65 2.85 -13.41
N TYR A 55 10.94 3.02 -12.13
CA TYR A 55 10.17 3.87 -11.20
C TYR A 55 8.69 3.50 -11.05
N ASP A 56 8.36 2.21 -11.11
CA ASP A 56 6.98 1.74 -11.08
C ASP A 56 6.51 1.16 -9.73
N MET A 57 7.39 1.01 -8.74
CA MET A 57 7.02 0.50 -7.41
C MET A 57 6.05 1.40 -6.65
N GLY A 58 6.09 2.69 -6.87
CA GLY A 58 5.16 3.65 -6.27
C GLY A 58 3.88 3.87 -7.08
N ASN A 59 3.68 3.12 -8.16
CA ASN A 59 2.51 3.26 -9.00
C ASN A 59 1.29 2.61 -8.33
N ASP A 60 0.17 3.31 -8.30
CA ASP A 60 -1.10 2.81 -7.72
C ASP A 60 -1.53 1.45 -8.27
N ALA A 61 -1.25 1.18 -9.54
CA ALA A 61 -1.56 -0.12 -10.15
C ALA A 61 -0.80 -1.28 -9.51
N ASN A 62 0.36 -1.02 -8.92
CA ASN A 62 1.21 -2.01 -8.28
C ASN A 62 1.04 -2.07 -6.75
N ILE A 63 0.28 -1.16 -6.17
CA ILE A 63 -0.07 -1.17 -4.74
C ILE A 63 -1.54 -1.55 -4.63
N VAL A 64 -1.79 -2.83 -4.39
CA VAL A 64 -3.14 -3.39 -4.42
C VAL A 64 -3.67 -3.66 -3.02
N GLY A 65 -4.97 -3.46 -2.84
CA GLY A 65 -5.65 -3.70 -1.59
C GLY A 65 -6.74 -4.75 -1.72
N MET A 66 -6.84 -5.60 -0.72
CA MET A 66 -7.92 -6.58 -0.58
C MET A 66 -8.56 -6.45 0.80
N VAL A 67 -9.89 -6.38 0.82
CA VAL A 67 -10.65 -6.34 2.07
C VAL A 67 -11.20 -7.74 2.36
N ASN A 68 -10.85 -8.25 3.53
CA ASN A 68 -11.37 -9.49 4.07
C ASN A 68 -11.99 -9.22 5.45
N GLY A 69 -13.30 -9.41 5.57
CA GLY A 69 -14.03 -8.97 6.76
C GLY A 69 -14.00 -7.45 6.89
N THR A 70 -13.38 -6.94 7.94
CA THR A 70 -13.13 -5.52 8.18
C THR A 70 -11.64 -5.18 8.21
N VAL A 71 -10.84 -6.00 7.54
CA VAL A 71 -9.38 -5.82 7.43
C VAL A 71 -9.01 -5.50 5.99
N LEU A 72 -8.28 -4.42 5.79
CA LEU A 72 -7.63 -4.10 4.53
C LEU A 72 -6.20 -4.64 4.55
N GLN A 73 -5.88 -5.51 3.61
CA GLN A 73 -4.53 -5.95 3.33
C GLN A 73 -4.02 -5.21 2.09
N VAL A 74 -2.86 -4.58 2.19
CA VAL A 74 -2.23 -3.87 1.07
C VAL A 74 -0.92 -4.56 0.73
N GLU A 75 -0.67 -4.75 -0.54
CA GLU A 75 0.48 -5.47 -1.05
C GLU A 75 1.07 -4.74 -2.27
N ASN A 76 2.38 -4.69 -2.35
CA ASN A 76 3.08 -4.19 -3.52
C ASN A 76 3.41 -5.37 -4.44
N ILE A 77 2.77 -5.39 -5.60
CA ILE A 77 2.89 -6.47 -6.60
C ILE A 77 3.72 -6.06 -7.82
N THR A 78 4.58 -5.08 -7.67
CA THR A 78 5.44 -4.64 -8.78
C THR A 78 6.20 -5.82 -9.35
N PRO A 79 6.03 -6.11 -10.66
CA PRO A 79 6.72 -7.24 -11.28
C PRO A 79 8.22 -6.99 -11.35
N PRO A 80 9.04 -8.04 -11.26
CA PRO A 80 10.47 -7.92 -11.50
C PRO A 80 10.72 -7.46 -12.94
N ASN A 81 11.83 -6.79 -13.17
CA ASN A 81 12.21 -6.35 -14.50
C ASN A 81 12.57 -7.57 -15.37
N SER A 82 11.93 -7.71 -16.52
CA SER A 82 12.22 -8.78 -17.50
C SER A 82 13.33 -8.41 -18.49
N GLU A 83 13.74 -7.14 -18.51
CA GLU A 83 14.74 -6.60 -19.40
C GLU A 83 15.90 -6.03 -18.58
N GLY A 84 17.11 -6.23 -19.04
CA GLY A 84 18.29 -5.70 -18.38
C GLY A 84 19.52 -6.58 -18.56
N ASN A 85 20.65 -6.02 -18.22
CA ASN A 85 21.93 -6.74 -18.19
C ASN A 85 22.60 -6.49 -16.83
N PRO A 86 22.64 -7.46 -15.95
CA PRO A 86 22.19 -8.86 -16.13
C PRO A 86 20.67 -9.00 -16.15
N PRO A 87 20.13 -10.03 -16.82
CA PRO A 87 18.69 -10.27 -16.80
C PRO A 87 18.26 -10.65 -15.40
N PRO A 88 17.17 -10.05 -14.89
CA PRO A 88 16.67 -10.38 -13.56
C PRO A 88 15.99 -11.74 -13.55
N THR A 89 15.95 -12.36 -12.39
CA THR A 89 15.10 -13.53 -12.17
C THR A 89 13.63 -13.10 -12.15
N THR A 90 12.84 -13.74 -13.00
CA THR A 90 11.45 -13.39 -13.23
C THR A 90 10.48 -13.99 -12.20
N ASP A 91 10.98 -14.84 -11.31
CA ASP A 91 10.21 -15.58 -10.30
C ASP A 91 10.31 -14.98 -8.87
N LYS A 92 11.02 -13.87 -8.72
CA LYS A 92 11.21 -13.24 -7.41
C LYS A 92 10.11 -12.23 -7.08
N ASP A 93 9.74 -12.18 -5.82
CA ASP A 93 8.96 -11.10 -5.24
C ASP A 93 9.84 -9.86 -5.08
N LEU A 94 9.72 -8.92 -6.01
CA LEU A 94 10.55 -7.72 -6.04
C LEU A 94 10.39 -6.87 -4.78
N ALA A 95 9.18 -6.72 -4.28
CA ALA A 95 8.92 -5.93 -3.08
C ALA A 95 9.67 -6.50 -1.87
N LYS A 96 9.64 -7.82 -1.70
CA LYS A 96 10.36 -8.51 -0.63
C LYS A 96 11.88 -8.40 -0.79
N VAL A 97 12.39 -8.54 -2.00
CA VAL A 97 13.83 -8.39 -2.29
C VAL A 97 14.31 -6.98 -1.94
N VAL A 98 13.56 -5.96 -2.30
CA VAL A 98 13.88 -4.56 -2.00
C VAL A 98 13.78 -4.30 -0.50
N GLU A 99 12.71 -4.75 0.15
CA GLU A 99 12.48 -4.57 1.58
C GLU A 99 13.61 -5.16 2.43
N THR A 100 14.01 -6.38 2.11
CA THR A 100 14.96 -7.14 2.93
C THR A 100 16.42 -6.99 2.50
N GLY A 101 16.67 -6.57 1.27
CA GLY A 101 18.01 -6.55 0.67
C GLY A 101 18.56 -7.94 0.33
N VAL A 102 17.72 -8.97 0.43
CA VAL A 102 18.08 -10.37 0.20
C VAL A 102 17.42 -10.91 -1.06
N GLY A 103 18.18 -11.65 -1.86
CA GLY A 103 17.66 -12.27 -3.07
C GLY A 103 18.09 -11.56 -4.36
N TYR A 104 18.98 -10.59 -4.29
CA TYR A 104 19.64 -10.02 -5.48
C TYR A 104 20.60 -11.03 -6.10
N ASP A 105 20.63 -11.08 -7.43
CA ASP A 105 21.46 -12.05 -8.16
C ASP A 105 22.93 -11.64 -8.23
N TYR A 106 23.21 -10.33 -8.19
CA TYR A 106 24.56 -9.80 -8.40
C TYR A 106 24.99 -8.88 -7.27
N PHE A 107 24.48 -7.65 -7.24
CA PHE A 107 24.83 -6.66 -6.24
C PHE A 107 23.59 -6.30 -5.45
N SER A 108 23.68 -6.36 -4.11
CA SER A 108 22.64 -5.90 -3.22
C SER A 108 22.96 -4.48 -2.71
N PRO A 109 22.08 -3.50 -2.91
CA PRO A 109 22.23 -2.17 -2.31
C PRO A 109 21.90 -2.16 -0.79
N GLY A 110 21.59 -3.32 -0.21
CA GLY A 110 21.14 -3.47 1.15
C GLY A 110 19.61 -3.41 1.28
N ALA A 111 19.13 -3.57 2.49
CA ALA A 111 17.70 -3.46 2.80
C ALA A 111 17.21 -2.02 2.60
N ARG A 112 16.07 -1.88 1.95
CA ARG A 112 15.36 -0.62 1.75
C ARG A 112 13.91 -0.81 2.19
N PRO A 113 13.65 -0.73 3.52
CA PRO A 113 12.39 -1.18 4.13
C PRO A 113 11.27 -0.15 3.97
N PHE A 114 10.77 -0.01 2.76
CA PHE A 114 9.70 0.95 2.42
C PHE A 114 8.36 0.56 3.03
N THR A 115 8.05 -0.72 3.18
CA THR A 115 6.83 -1.18 3.85
C THR A 115 6.84 -0.82 5.32
N GLN A 116 7.94 -1.08 6.02
CA GLN A 116 8.08 -0.69 7.42
C GLN A 116 8.00 0.82 7.58
N ALA A 117 8.67 1.58 6.71
CA ALA A 117 8.61 3.04 6.72
C ALA A 117 7.20 3.57 6.48
N THR A 118 6.43 2.92 5.59
CA THR A 118 5.01 3.25 5.36
C THR A 118 4.17 3.01 6.61
N MET A 119 4.35 1.87 7.27
CA MET A 119 3.65 1.55 8.52
C MET A 119 3.96 2.57 9.62
N ASP A 120 5.24 2.91 9.79
CA ASP A 120 5.68 3.89 10.78
C ASP A 120 5.10 5.28 10.50
N ALA A 121 5.12 5.72 9.25
CA ALA A 121 4.57 7.01 8.85
C ALA A 121 3.06 7.09 9.04
N LEU A 122 2.32 6.05 8.68
CA LEU A 122 0.86 5.97 8.90
C LEU A 122 0.52 5.95 10.38
N SER A 123 1.29 5.23 11.20
CA SER A 123 1.11 5.19 12.66
C SER A 123 1.35 6.56 13.28
N ALA A 124 2.35 7.30 12.81
CA ALA A 124 2.68 8.62 13.32
C ALA A 124 1.66 9.70 12.90
N SER A 125 1.19 9.67 11.65
CA SER A 125 0.27 10.68 11.10
C SER A 125 -1.20 10.39 11.37
N GLY A 126 -1.59 9.11 11.48
CA GLY A 126 -2.99 8.71 11.55
C GLY A 126 -3.78 8.92 10.25
N ALA A 127 -3.10 9.14 9.13
CA ALA A 127 -3.75 9.46 7.84
C ALA A 127 -4.76 8.40 7.39
N HIS A 128 -4.48 7.13 7.62
CA HIS A 128 -5.39 6.02 7.32
C HIS A 128 -6.63 6.03 8.20
N VAL A 129 -6.50 6.42 9.46
CA VAL A 129 -7.64 6.57 10.39
C VAL A 129 -8.51 7.75 9.98
N ASP A 130 -7.92 8.87 9.63
CA ASP A 130 -8.63 10.05 9.15
C ASP A 130 -9.36 9.75 7.84
N ALA A 131 -8.74 8.99 6.94
CA ALA A 131 -9.37 8.54 5.71
C ALA A 131 -10.60 7.66 5.97
N LEU A 132 -10.53 6.74 6.93
CA LEU A 132 -11.69 5.94 7.33
C LEU A 132 -12.81 6.81 7.90
N LYS A 133 -12.49 7.73 8.80
CA LYS A 133 -13.46 8.69 9.34
C LYS A 133 -14.14 9.50 8.25
N ASN A 134 -13.37 9.98 7.27
CA ASN A 134 -13.91 10.71 6.14
C ASN A 134 -14.88 9.88 5.30
N GLY A 135 -14.56 8.61 5.05
CA GLY A 135 -15.45 7.69 4.35
C GLY A 135 -16.76 7.45 5.09
N LEU A 136 -16.70 7.30 6.41
CA LEU A 136 -17.88 7.15 7.26
C LEU A 136 -18.75 8.42 7.24
N VAL A 137 -18.14 9.59 7.36
CA VAL A 137 -18.85 10.89 7.33
C VAL A 137 -19.52 11.10 5.97
N LYS A 138 -18.87 10.78 4.87
CA LYS A 138 -19.46 10.86 3.52
C LYS A 138 -20.71 9.99 3.39
N ALA A 139 -20.77 8.87 4.08
CA ALA A 139 -21.94 7.98 4.11
C ALA A 139 -23.01 8.41 5.14
N GLY A 140 -22.85 9.54 5.81
CA GLY A 140 -23.80 10.08 6.80
C GLY A 140 -23.64 9.49 8.21
N ILE A 141 -22.55 8.77 8.48
CA ILE A 141 -22.26 8.22 9.82
C ILE A 141 -21.46 9.26 10.60
N ARG A 142 -21.96 9.61 11.79
CA ARG A 142 -21.24 10.51 12.70
C ARG A 142 -20.12 9.76 13.39
N VAL A 143 -18.92 10.33 13.33
CA VAL A 143 -17.72 9.82 13.99
C VAL A 143 -17.23 10.88 14.97
N LYS A 144 -16.99 10.45 16.19
CA LYS A 144 -16.41 11.32 17.24
C LYS A 144 -14.89 11.20 17.28
#